data_e35bae02b5aadc949c12f9448398f2e3
#
_entry.id   e35bae02b5aadc949c12f9448398f2e3
#
_cell.length_a   1.000
_cell.length_b   1.000
_cell.length_c   1.000
_cell.angle_alpha   90.00
_cell.angle_beta   90.00
_cell.angle_gamma   90.00
#
_symmetry.space_group_name_H-M   'P 1'
#
loop_
_entity.id
_entity.type
_entity.pdbx_description
1 polymer ?
#
loop_
_entity_poly.entity_id
_entity_poly.type
_entity_poly.pdbx_seq_one_letter_code
_entity_poly.pdbx_strand_id
1 'polypeptide(L)'
;MGRAVTPGLSWPQPKLSGDDSVVPHAVALPFSPREVSVSRTSLRGRISPWGALVPVVALLAGLLFATSGRTAQGTDLRAGEITKLSQLIDQRNAVIADQADQLGDLQRQVERLTGQAATRDGDVAAAQNAGDAGALSASLVPLTGPGVIITLDDAPTRPDGSLPVNARPDDLVIHQSDVQAVVNAVWAAAADGVAIMDQRLIATSAVRCVGNTLLLQGRTYSPPFVVAAIADASAVRAQLAVSPQVAVFQQAVDAFGLTFTVRERPAVDLPAYDGPLDLEYASAG
;
A
#
# COMPACT_ATOMS: atom_id res chain seq x y z
N MET A 1 -12.89 -13.88 -51.87
CA MET A 1 -13.12 -15.32 -51.65
C MET A 1 -12.37 -15.74 -50.39
N GLY A 2 -13.08 -16.32 -49.42
CA GLY A 2 -12.46 -16.91 -48.22
C GLY A 2 -13.01 -16.33 -46.92
N ARG A 3 -14.24 -16.70 -46.53
CA ARG A 3 -14.79 -16.53 -45.18
C ARG A 3 -14.10 -17.49 -44.23
N ALA A 4 -13.59 -17.04 -43.08
CA ALA A 4 -13.28 -17.86 -41.93
C ALA A 4 -14.34 -17.65 -40.85
N VAL A 5 -15.05 -18.71 -40.53
CA VAL A 5 -16.10 -18.84 -39.52
C VAL A 5 -15.42 -19.19 -38.19
N THR A 6 -15.66 -18.38 -37.15
CA THR A 6 -15.31 -18.73 -35.76
C THR A 6 -16.52 -19.41 -35.10
N PRO A 7 -16.36 -20.57 -34.42
CA PRO A 7 -17.44 -21.20 -33.67
C PRO A 7 -17.60 -20.53 -32.32
N GLY A 8 -18.81 -19.99 -32.05
CA GLY A 8 -19.20 -19.48 -30.76
C GLY A 8 -19.39 -20.61 -29.73
N LEU A 9 -18.75 -20.46 -28.59
CA LEU A 9 -18.97 -21.28 -27.40
C LEU A 9 -20.17 -20.70 -26.65
N SER A 10 -21.32 -21.35 -26.74
CA SER A 10 -22.52 -21.01 -25.97
C SER A 10 -22.53 -21.74 -24.64
N TRP A 11 -22.55 -21.02 -23.54
CA TRP A 11 -22.79 -21.56 -22.21
C TRP A 11 -24.29 -21.73 -21.98
N PRO A 12 -24.75 -22.83 -21.35
CA PRO A 12 -26.16 -23.03 -21.06
C PRO A 12 -26.63 -22.14 -19.92
N GLN A 13 -27.68 -21.39 -20.17
CA GLN A 13 -28.44 -20.61 -19.19
C GLN A 13 -29.33 -21.57 -18.35
N PRO A 14 -29.41 -21.45 -17.01
CA PRO A 14 -30.37 -22.19 -16.23
C PRO A 14 -31.78 -21.61 -16.45
N LYS A 15 -32.72 -22.47 -16.83
CA LYS A 15 -34.16 -22.17 -16.91
C LYS A 15 -34.69 -21.94 -15.49
N LEU A 16 -35.17 -20.73 -15.23
CA LEU A 16 -36.05 -20.46 -14.10
C LEU A 16 -37.47 -20.91 -14.52
N SER A 17 -37.90 -22.06 -14.01
CA SER A 17 -39.29 -22.48 -14.04
C SER A 17 -40.01 -21.78 -12.89
N GLY A 18 -41.01 -21.03 -13.22
CA GLY A 18 -41.88 -20.38 -12.25
C GLY A 18 -42.94 -21.35 -11.69
N ASP A 19 -43.60 -20.80 -10.74
CA ASP A 19 -44.86 -21.22 -10.16
C ASP A 19 -44.79 -22.21 -8.99
N ASP A 20 -45.11 -21.72 -7.80
CA ASP A 20 -46.29 -22.14 -7.06
C ASP A 20 -46.37 -21.37 -5.72
N SER A 21 -47.36 -20.51 -5.68
CA SER A 21 -47.88 -19.87 -4.49
C SER A 21 -48.57 -20.92 -3.59
N VAL A 22 -47.92 -21.31 -2.49
CA VAL A 22 -48.60 -22.00 -1.43
C VAL A 22 -48.59 -21.15 -0.17
N VAL A 23 -49.73 -20.54 0.11
CA VAL A 23 -50.06 -19.89 1.37
C VAL A 23 -50.41 -20.97 2.38
N PRO A 24 -49.72 -21.14 3.51
CA PRO A 24 -50.20 -22.02 4.55
C PRO A 24 -51.31 -21.33 5.36
N HIS A 25 -52.48 -21.88 5.29
CA HIS A 25 -53.60 -21.56 6.17
C HIS A 25 -53.21 -21.72 7.63
N ALA A 26 -53.33 -20.66 8.43
CA ALA A 26 -53.25 -20.69 9.85
C ALA A 26 -54.40 -21.52 10.46
N VAL A 27 -54.13 -22.71 10.92
CA VAL A 27 -55.05 -23.49 11.73
C VAL A 27 -55.03 -22.92 13.16
N ALA A 28 -56.06 -22.17 13.49
CA ALA A 28 -56.31 -21.73 14.87
C ALA A 28 -56.77 -22.91 15.71
N LEU A 29 -55.97 -23.37 16.65
CA LEU A 29 -56.36 -24.28 17.71
C LEU A 29 -56.99 -23.49 18.85
N PRO A 30 -58.10 -23.92 19.42
CA PRO A 30 -58.74 -23.23 20.54
C PRO A 30 -57.91 -23.44 21.81
N PHE A 31 -57.40 -22.35 22.34
CA PHE A 31 -56.71 -22.34 23.63
C PHE A 31 -57.75 -22.30 24.74
N SER A 32 -57.95 -23.44 25.43
CA SER A 32 -58.74 -23.52 26.65
C SER A 32 -57.87 -23.15 27.84
N PRO A 33 -58.25 -22.15 28.67
CA PRO A 33 -57.48 -21.82 29.86
C PRO A 33 -57.74 -22.91 30.93
N ARG A 34 -56.76 -23.78 31.16
CA ARG A 34 -56.73 -24.59 32.35
C ARG A 34 -56.22 -23.76 33.51
N GLU A 35 -57.08 -23.52 34.47
CA GLU A 35 -56.70 -22.98 35.76
C GLU A 35 -55.71 -23.93 36.45
N VAL A 36 -54.46 -23.46 36.53
CA VAL A 36 -53.41 -24.14 37.29
C VAL A 36 -53.56 -23.67 38.74
N SER A 37 -54.17 -24.53 39.57
CA SER A 37 -54.20 -24.39 41.04
C SER A 37 -52.74 -24.46 41.54
N VAL A 38 -52.19 -23.33 41.99
CA VAL A 38 -50.88 -23.28 42.62
C VAL A 38 -51.00 -23.75 44.07
N SER A 39 -50.78 -25.03 44.28
CA SER A 39 -50.58 -25.58 45.62
C SER A 39 -49.29 -25.05 46.20
N ARG A 40 -49.39 -24.16 47.22
CA ARG A 40 -48.24 -23.73 48.02
C ARG A 40 -47.71 -24.90 48.84
N THR A 41 -46.85 -25.73 48.26
CA THR A 41 -46.11 -26.75 49.01
C THR A 41 -44.91 -25.99 49.67
N SER A 42 -44.97 -25.93 51.00
CA SER A 42 -43.91 -25.47 51.86
C SER A 42 -42.69 -26.38 51.74
N LEU A 43 -41.75 -26.06 50.86
CA LEU A 43 -40.47 -26.73 50.75
C LEU A 43 -39.56 -26.35 51.93
N ARG A 44 -39.76 -27.01 53.09
CA ARG A 44 -38.65 -27.20 54.02
C ARG A 44 -37.84 -28.41 53.52
N GLY A 45 -37.17 -28.23 52.36
CA GLY A 45 -36.22 -29.18 51.84
C GLY A 45 -34.84 -28.96 52.48
N ARG A 46 -34.32 -30.01 53.11
CA ARG A 46 -32.92 -30.10 53.54
C ARG A 46 -32.06 -29.71 52.33
N ILE A 47 -31.26 -28.65 52.45
CA ILE A 47 -30.35 -28.21 51.41
C ILE A 47 -29.36 -29.34 51.16
N SER A 48 -29.60 -30.12 50.11
CA SER A 48 -28.65 -31.13 49.65
C SER A 48 -27.35 -30.39 49.25
N PRO A 49 -26.16 -30.91 49.61
CA PRO A 49 -24.89 -30.29 49.23
C PRO A 49 -24.78 -30.10 47.71
N TRP A 50 -25.47 -30.92 46.92
CA TRP A 50 -25.60 -30.76 45.47
C TRP A 50 -26.42 -29.52 45.06
N GLY A 51 -27.43 -29.13 45.85
CA GLY A 51 -28.22 -27.93 45.58
C GLY A 51 -27.46 -26.61 45.77
N ALA A 52 -26.40 -26.65 46.60
CA ALA A 52 -25.49 -25.49 46.76
C ALA A 52 -24.33 -25.54 45.75
N LEU A 53 -23.88 -26.71 45.34
CA LEU A 53 -22.75 -26.89 44.42
C LEU A 53 -23.10 -26.44 42.99
N VAL A 54 -24.29 -26.72 42.49
CA VAL A 54 -24.73 -26.37 41.15
C VAL A 54 -24.72 -24.86 40.88
N PRO A 55 -25.29 -23.99 41.73
CA PRO A 55 -25.21 -22.54 41.50
C PRO A 55 -23.78 -21.99 41.61
N VAL A 56 -22.92 -22.56 42.45
CA VAL A 56 -21.51 -22.16 42.55
C VAL A 56 -20.77 -22.52 41.28
N VAL A 57 -20.95 -23.73 40.75
CA VAL A 57 -20.32 -24.11 39.45
C VAL A 57 -20.88 -23.29 38.31
N ALA A 58 -22.17 -23.00 38.27
CA ALA A 58 -22.76 -22.14 37.25
C ALA A 58 -22.23 -20.69 37.32
N LEU A 59 -22.00 -20.17 38.52
CA LEU A 59 -21.41 -18.84 38.74
C LEU A 59 -19.95 -18.80 38.27
N LEU A 60 -19.16 -19.80 38.59
CA LEU A 60 -17.77 -19.92 38.15
C LEU A 60 -17.67 -20.07 36.62
N ALA A 61 -18.52 -20.92 36.03
CA ALA A 61 -18.59 -21.07 34.58
C ALA A 61 -19.02 -19.76 33.89
N GLY A 62 -20.04 -19.08 34.43
CA GLY A 62 -20.48 -17.78 33.93
C GLY A 62 -19.39 -16.69 34.02
N LEU A 63 -18.62 -16.70 35.11
CA LEU A 63 -17.48 -15.78 35.28
C LEU A 63 -16.37 -16.08 34.26
N LEU A 64 -16.05 -17.36 34.05
CA LEU A 64 -15.08 -17.79 33.03
C LEU A 64 -15.54 -17.44 31.61
N PHE A 65 -16.81 -17.64 31.30
CA PHE A 65 -17.38 -17.24 30.02
C PHE A 65 -17.38 -15.72 29.84
N ALA A 66 -17.70 -14.96 30.89
CA ALA A 66 -17.68 -13.48 30.82
C ALA A 66 -16.28 -12.91 30.67
N THR A 67 -15.28 -13.52 31.35
CA THR A 67 -13.86 -13.12 31.18
C THR A 67 -13.33 -13.55 29.81
N SER A 68 -13.62 -14.76 29.35
CA SER A 68 -13.26 -15.26 28.03
C SER A 68 -13.91 -14.44 26.91
N GLY A 69 -15.18 -14.03 27.07
CA GLY A 69 -15.89 -13.18 26.12
C GLY A 69 -15.28 -11.76 26.01
N ARG A 70 -14.79 -11.20 27.11
CA ARG A 70 -14.06 -9.93 27.09
C ARG A 70 -12.69 -10.06 26.40
N THR A 71 -12.01 -11.17 26.58
CA THR A 71 -10.73 -11.44 25.89
C THR A 71 -10.94 -11.78 24.41
N ALA A 72 -12.07 -12.42 24.07
CA ALA A 72 -12.42 -12.76 22.68
C ALA A 72 -12.96 -11.56 21.85
N GLN A 73 -13.22 -10.41 22.46
CA GLN A 73 -13.52 -9.16 21.72
C GLN A 73 -12.29 -8.57 21.03
N GLY A 74 -11.18 -9.28 21.01
CA GLY A 74 -10.12 -9.38 19.96
C GLY A 74 -9.58 -8.10 19.31
N THR A 75 -10.00 -6.92 19.72
CA THR A 75 -9.60 -5.65 19.13
C THR A 75 -8.21 -5.19 19.58
N ASP A 76 -7.77 -5.59 20.77
CA ASP A 76 -6.49 -5.09 21.30
C ASP A 76 -5.25 -5.83 20.77
N LEU A 77 -5.36 -7.12 20.40
CA LEU A 77 -4.19 -7.87 19.91
C LEU A 77 -3.78 -7.43 18.50
N ARG A 78 -4.75 -7.19 17.60
CA ARG A 78 -4.46 -6.71 16.23
C ARG A 78 -3.97 -5.26 16.22
N ALA A 79 -4.56 -4.38 17.03
CA ALA A 79 -4.10 -3.01 17.17
C ALA A 79 -2.67 -2.95 17.73
N GLY A 80 -2.35 -3.79 18.73
CA GLY A 80 -1.02 -3.89 19.30
C GLY A 80 0.03 -4.47 18.34
N GLU A 81 -0.33 -5.39 17.47
CA GLU A 81 0.58 -5.94 16.46
C GLU A 81 0.87 -4.93 15.33
N ILE A 82 -0.15 -4.23 14.84
CA ILE A 82 0.00 -3.18 13.81
C ILE A 82 0.89 -2.04 14.36
N THR A 83 0.67 -1.61 15.60
CA THR A 83 1.48 -0.57 16.24
C THR A 83 2.93 -1.02 16.41
N LYS A 84 3.18 -2.28 16.80
CA LYS A 84 4.53 -2.82 16.91
C LYS A 84 5.23 -2.93 15.56
N LEU A 85 4.50 -3.32 14.50
CA LEU A 85 5.06 -3.40 13.15
C LEU A 85 5.42 -2.01 12.63
N SER A 86 4.54 -1.03 12.80
CA SER A 86 4.83 0.37 12.43
C SER A 86 6.05 0.91 13.18
N GLN A 87 6.13 0.69 14.49
CA GLN A 87 7.31 1.08 15.29
C GLN A 87 8.59 0.40 14.80
N LEU A 88 8.53 -0.88 14.42
CA LEU A 88 9.69 -1.59 13.87
C LEU A 88 10.12 -1.01 12.52
N ILE A 89 9.17 -0.66 11.66
CA ILE A 89 9.44 0.00 10.38
C ILE A 89 10.10 1.36 10.63
N ASP A 90 9.56 2.17 11.53
CA ASP A 90 10.12 3.48 11.88
C ASP A 90 11.55 3.37 12.45
N GLN A 91 11.78 2.38 13.33
CA GLN A 91 13.12 2.10 13.83
C GLN A 91 14.10 1.69 12.73
N ARG A 92 13.66 0.84 11.79
CA ARG A 92 14.48 0.44 10.65
C ARG A 92 14.77 1.60 9.71
N ASN A 93 13.77 2.42 9.42
CA ASN A 93 13.95 3.63 8.61
C ASN A 93 14.91 4.63 9.27
N ALA A 94 14.86 4.79 10.60
CA ALA A 94 15.81 5.63 11.33
C ALA A 94 17.25 5.10 11.23
N VAL A 95 17.45 3.77 11.37
CA VAL A 95 18.78 3.14 11.20
C VAL A 95 19.29 3.32 9.76
N ILE A 96 18.43 3.15 8.75
CA ILE A 96 18.80 3.35 7.35
C ILE A 96 19.17 4.82 7.10
N ALA A 97 18.44 5.77 7.68
CA ALA A 97 18.76 7.19 7.57
C ALA A 97 20.14 7.51 8.17
N ASP A 98 20.43 6.99 9.39
CA ASP A 98 21.73 7.16 10.03
C ASP A 98 22.89 6.53 9.19
N GLN A 99 22.66 5.36 8.62
CA GLN A 99 23.63 4.73 7.71
C GLN A 99 23.81 5.53 6.40
N ALA A 100 22.75 6.12 5.85
CA ALA A 100 22.84 6.99 4.68
C ALA A 100 23.65 8.27 4.98
N ASP A 101 23.47 8.86 6.17
CA ASP A 101 24.24 10.01 6.62
C ASP A 101 25.74 9.66 6.77
N GLN A 102 26.04 8.51 7.38
CA GLN A 102 27.41 8.01 7.51
C GLN A 102 28.05 7.74 6.13
N LEU A 103 27.31 7.15 5.19
CA LEU A 103 27.77 6.95 3.84
C LEU A 103 28.08 8.28 3.16
N GLY A 104 27.21 9.28 3.28
CA GLY A 104 27.43 10.62 2.77
C GLY A 104 28.69 11.29 3.34
N ASP A 105 28.96 11.09 4.65
CA ASP A 105 30.20 11.59 5.28
C ASP A 105 31.44 10.92 4.68
N LEU A 106 31.40 9.61 4.50
CA LEU A 106 32.51 8.86 3.91
C LEU A 106 32.75 9.26 2.45
N GLN A 107 31.68 9.45 1.67
CA GLN A 107 31.77 9.93 0.28
C GLN A 107 32.45 11.31 0.22
N ARG A 108 32.00 12.26 1.05
CA ARG A 108 32.66 13.58 1.15
C ARG A 108 34.14 13.49 1.57
N GLN A 109 34.47 12.51 2.41
CA GLN A 109 35.86 12.27 2.79
C GLN A 109 36.67 11.72 1.60
N VAL A 110 36.14 10.78 0.84
CA VAL A 110 36.76 10.25 -0.38
C VAL A 110 36.96 11.37 -1.40
N GLU A 111 35.96 12.19 -1.67
CA GLU A 111 36.05 13.34 -2.58
C GLU A 111 37.18 14.31 -2.18
N ARG A 112 37.26 14.66 -0.90
CA ARG A 112 38.35 15.53 -0.40
C ARG A 112 39.73 14.92 -0.59
N LEU A 113 39.87 13.61 -0.29
CA LEU A 113 41.16 12.91 -0.44
C LEU A 113 41.55 12.75 -1.89
N THR A 114 40.58 12.43 -2.78
CA THR A 114 40.78 12.34 -4.22
C THR A 114 41.19 13.71 -4.79
N GLY A 115 40.50 14.78 -4.39
CA GLY A 115 40.90 16.16 -4.80
C GLY A 115 42.31 16.54 -4.34
N GLN A 116 42.73 16.14 -3.12
CA GLN A 116 44.10 16.34 -2.66
C GLN A 116 45.11 15.50 -3.45
N ALA A 117 44.76 14.28 -3.83
CA ALA A 117 45.60 13.43 -4.66
C ALA A 117 45.73 14.02 -6.09
N ALA A 118 44.63 14.47 -6.66
CA ALA A 118 44.60 15.12 -8.00
C ALA A 118 45.52 16.37 -8.11
N THR A 119 45.75 17.07 -7.00
CA THR A 119 46.71 18.20 -7.00
C THR A 119 48.17 17.75 -7.14
N ARG A 120 48.49 16.49 -6.94
CA ARG A 120 49.84 15.92 -6.94
C ARG A 120 50.04 14.90 -8.07
N ASP A 121 48.98 14.39 -8.64
CA ASP A 121 49.02 13.35 -9.66
C ASP A 121 48.05 13.71 -10.81
N GLY A 122 48.60 13.87 -12.00
CA GLY A 122 47.85 14.26 -13.20
C GLY A 122 46.91 13.18 -13.70
N ASP A 123 47.21 11.91 -13.47
CA ASP A 123 46.34 10.80 -13.87
C ASP A 123 45.09 10.75 -12.99
N VAL A 124 45.23 11.01 -11.68
CA VAL A 124 44.10 11.16 -10.73
C VAL A 124 43.22 12.35 -11.14
N ALA A 125 43.84 13.48 -11.51
CA ALA A 125 43.11 14.66 -11.98
C ALA A 125 42.31 14.37 -13.26
N ALA A 126 42.90 13.65 -14.20
CA ALA A 126 42.23 13.28 -15.45
C ALA A 126 41.06 12.32 -15.19
N ALA A 127 41.23 11.32 -14.32
CA ALA A 127 40.16 10.39 -13.93
C ALA A 127 39.01 11.11 -13.21
N GLN A 128 39.33 12.04 -12.30
CA GLN A 128 38.32 12.84 -11.61
C GLN A 128 37.51 13.71 -12.60
N ASN A 129 38.18 14.42 -13.50
CA ASN A 129 37.51 15.23 -14.54
C ASN A 129 36.61 14.39 -15.45
N ALA A 130 37.02 13.17 -15.79
CA ALA A 130 36.17 12.23 -16.57
C ALA A 130 34.94 11.76 -15.77
N GLY A 131 35.10 11.50 -14.46
CA GLY A 131 34.00 11.19 -13.57
C GLY A 131 33.01 12.34 -13.43
N ASP A 132 33.51 13.55 -13.18
CA ASP A 132 32.70 14.77 -13.06
C ASP A 132 31.91 15.07 -14.35
N ALA A 133 32.51 14.87 -15.51
CA ALA A 133 31.85 15.02 -16.79
C ALA A 133 30.68 14.03 -16.99
N GLY A 134 30.77 12.84 -16.43
CA GLY A 134 29.73 11.82 -16.44
C GLY A 134 28.66 11.96 -15.36
N ALA A 135 28.94 12.68 -14.28
CA ALA A 135 28.11 12.71 -13.08
C ALA A 135 26.68 13.21 -13.32
N LEU A 136 26.49 14.19 -14.18
CA LEU A 136 25.18 14.74 -14.53
C LEU A 136 24.31 13.68 -15.24
N SER A 137 24.86 13.03 -16.26
CA SER A 137 24.16 11.99 -17.04
C SER A 137 23.89 10.73 -16.21
N ALA A 138 24.73 10.45 -15.23
CA ALA A 138 24.57 9.36 -14.28
C ALA A 138 23.62 9.69 -13.11
N SER A 139 23.06 10.91 -13.05
CA SER A 139 22.19 11.39 -11.98
C SER A 139 22.87 11.48 -10.60
N LEU A 140 24.19 11.62 -10.56
CA LEU A 140 25.00 11.69 -9.34
C LEU A 140 25.14 13.10 -8.77
N VAL A 141 24.49 14.08 -9.40
CA VAL A 141 24.44 15.47 -8.92
C VAL A 141 23.00 15.89 -8.68
N PRO A 142 22.72 16.73 -7.67
CA PRO A 142 21.41 17.29 -7.47
C PRO A 142 21.01 18.16 -8.66
N LEU A 143 19.71 18.22 -8.94
CA LEU A 143 19.14 19.06 -9.99
C LEU A 143 18.05 19.96 -9.41
N THR A 144 17.99 21.20 -9.89
CA THR A 144 16.89 22.13 -9.62
C THR A 144 16.40 22.73 -10.92
N GLY A 145 15.10 22.73 -11.15
CA GLY A 145 14.51 23.28 -12.36
C GLY A 145 12.99 23.27 -12.35
N PRO A 146 12.36 23.85 -13.37
CA PRO A 146 10.90 23.77 -13.52
C PRO A 146 10.48 22.32 -13.75
N GLY A 147 9.30 21.97 -13.21
CA GLY A 147 8.86 20.59 -13.32
C GLY A 147 7.48 20.34 -12.76
N VAL A 148 7.22 19.09 -12.41
CA VAL A 148 5.94 18.63 -11.90
C VAL A 148 6.10 17.81 -10.61
N ILE A 149 5.09 17.90 -9.76
CA ILE A 149 4.88 17.02 -8.63
C ILE A 149 3.60 16.25 -8.88
N ILE A 150 3.70 14.93 -8.90
CA ILE A 150 2.59 14.02 -9.09
C ILE A 150 2.36 13.26 -7.78
N THR A 151 1.15 13.32 -7.25
CA THR A 151 0.79 12.64 -6.00
C THR A 151 -0.23 11.56 -6.29
N LEU A 152 0.05 10.36 -5.77
CA LEU A 152 -0.83 9.20 -5.78
C LEU A 152 -1.12 8.83 -4.32
N ASP A 153 -2.40 8.67 -3.98
CA ASP A 153 -2.80 8.30 -2.63
C ASP A 153 -3.96 7.30 -2.65
N ASP A 154 -4.00 6.48 -1.63
CA ASP A 154 -5.05 5.48 -1.43
C ASP A 154 -6.43 6.17 -1.32
N ALA A 155 -7.47 5.41 -1.61
CA ALA A 155 -8.83 5.91 -1.44
C ALA A 155 -9.13 6.17 0.05
N PRO A 156 -9.81 7.29 0.38
CA PRO A 156 -10.12 7.61 1.76
C PRO A 156 -11.05 6.55 2.36
N THR A 157 -10.72 6.10 3.57
CA THR A 157 -11.58 5.18 4.32
C THR A 157 -12.92 5.85 4.63
N ARG A 158 -14.02 5.18 4.31
CA ARG A 158 -15.36 5.68 4.64
C ARG A 158 -15.59 5.68 6.15
N PRO A 159 -16.35 6.64 6.70
CA PRO A 159 -16.58 6.74 8.14
C PRO A 159 -17.23 5.50 8.76
N ASP A 160 -18.00 4.75 7.98
CA ASP A 160 -18.67 3.51 8.38
C ASP A 160 -17.84 2.25 8.13
N GLY A 161 -16.62 2.40 7.59
CA GLY A 161 -15.73 1.31 7.22
C GLY A 161 -16.22 0.47 6.01
N SER A 162 -17.28 0.90 5.32
CA SER A 162 -17.81 0.18 4.17
C SER A 162 -16.93 0.37 2.93
N LEU A 163 -16.87 -0.66 2.08
CA LEU A 163 -16.24 -0.55 0.77
C LEU A 163 -17.20 0.07 -0.27
N PRO A 164 -16.69 0.71 -1.32
CA PRO A 164 -17.49 1.03 -2.50
C PRO A 164 -18.18 -0.22 -3.08
N VAL A 165 -19.31 -0.03 -3.75
CA VAL A 165 -20.03 -1.13 -4.37
C VAL A 165 -19.12 -1.85 -5.38
N ASN A 166 -19.03 -3.16 -5.27
CA ASN A 166 -18.17 -4.04 -6.08
C ASN A 166 -16.64 -3.83 -5.90
N ALA A 167 -16.20 -3.05 -4.91
CA ALA A 167 -14.78 -2.88 -4.61
C ALA A 167 -14.28 -3.98 -3.67
N ARG A 168 -13.07 -4.44 -3.90
CA ARG A 168 -12.27 -5.23 -2.96
C ARG A 168 -11.35 -4.30 -2.19
N PRO A 169 -10.83 -4.68 -1.02
CA PRO A 169 -9.85 -3.87 -0.28
C PRO A 169 -8.63 -3.49 -1.12
N ASP A 170 -8.21 -4.38 -2.02
CA ASP A 170 -7.08 -4.19 -2.92
C ASP A 170 -7.32 -3.11 -3.99
N ASP A 171 -8.57 -2.88 -4.37
CA ASP A 171 -8.94 -1.86 -5.37
C ASP A 171 -8.85 -0.41 -4.79
N LEU A 172 -8.65 -0.26 -3.47
CA LEU A 172 -8.60 1.02 -2.76
C LEU A 172 -7.18 1.52 -2.47
N VAL A 173 -6.16 0.76 -2.86
CA VAL A 173 -4.76 1.07 -2.57
C VAL A 173 -3.97 1.28 -3.86
N ILE A 174 -2.93 2.12 -3.77
CA ILE A 174 -1.99 2.33 -4.87
C ILE A 174 -1.07 1.12 -5.00
N HIS A 175 -0.93 0.62 -6.24
CA HIS A 175 -0.04 -0.49 -6.56
C HIS A 175 1.27 -0.01 -7.19
N GLN A 176 2.28 -0.88 -7.16
CA GLN A 176 3.54 -0.64 -7.86
C GLN A 176 3.33 -0.32 -9.35
N SER A 177 2.40 -1.03 -10.01
CA SER A 177 2.06 -0.83 -11.42
C SER A 177 1.63 0.61 -11.72
N ASP A 178 0.90 1.24 -10.80
CA ASP A 178 0.37 2.59 -10.97
C ASP A 178 1.49 3.62 -10.87
N VAL A 179 2.35 3.49 -9.85
CA VAL A 179 3.54 4.33 -9.70
C VAL A 179 4.49 4.14 -10.88
N GLN A 180 4.73 2.90 -11.31
CA GLN A 180 5.58 2.59 -12.46
C GLN A 180 5.02 3.15 -13.76
N ALA A 181 3.70 3.10 -13.96
CA ALA A 181 3.05 3.69 -15.13
C ALA A 181 3.27 5.21 -15.21
N VAL A 182 3.15 5.90 -14.07
CA VAL A 182 3.40 7.34 -13.97
C VAL A 182 4.87 7.66 -14.22
N VAL A 183 5.80 6.94 -13.59
CA VAL A 183 7.25 7.13 -13.77
C VAL A 183 7.64 6.91 -15.23
N ASN A 184 7.13 5.86 -15.87
CA ASN A 184 7.43 5.60 -17.28
C ASN A 184 6.89 6.69 -18.20
N ALA A 185 5.70 7.23 -17.94
CA ALA A 185 5.14 8.34 -18.70
C ALA A 185 5.97 9.63 -18.52
N VAL A 186 6.48 9.88 -17.31
CA VAL A 186 7.37 11.02 -17.03
C VAL A 186 8.71 10.88 -17.77
N TRP A 187 9.31 9.68 -17.78
CA TRP A 187 10.52 9.43 -18.56
C TRP A 187 10.27 9.56 -20.07
N ALA A 188 9.10 9.11 -20.55
CA ALA A 188 8.70 9.29 -21.95
C ALA A 188 8.51 10.77 -22.36
N ALA A 189 8.28 11.65 -21.39
CA ALA A 189 8.25 13.11 -21.58
C ALA A 189 9.65 13.75 -21.63
N ALA A 190 10.72 12.94 -21.70
CA ALA A 190 12.11 13.39 -21.70
C ALA A 190 12.48 14.21 -20.45
N ALA A 191 12.08 13.76 -19.27
CA ALA A 191 12.46 14.39 -18.00
C ALA A 191 13.98 14.37 -17.79
N ASP A 192 14.55 15.48 -17.34
CA ASP A 192 15.97 15.61 -16.99
C ASP A 192 16.31 14.81 -15.71
N GLY A 193 15.31 14.58 -14.88
CA GLY A 193 15.44 13.77 -13.69
C GLY A 193 14.09 13.46 -13.04
N VAL A 194 14.03 12.34 -12.35
CA VAL A 194 12.85 11.87 -11.62
C VAL A 194 13.27 11.39 -10.24
N ALA A 195 12.45 11.68 -9.24
CA ALA A 195 12.56 11.11 -7.90
C ALA A 195 11.19 10.58 -7.44
N ILE A 196 11.19 9.54 -6.63
CA ILE A 196 10.01 9.10 -5.88
C ILE A 196 10.32 9.35 -4.41
N MET A 197 9.43 10.07 -3.73
CA MET A 197 9.67 10.55 -2.37
C MET A 197 10.99 11.35 -2.31
N ASP A 198 11.93 10.93 -1.48
CA ASP A 198 13.28 11.51 -1.37
C ASP A 198 14.35 10.74 -2.19
N GLN A 199 13.94 9.74 -3.00
CA GLN A 199 14.87 8.88 -3.72
C GLN A 199 14.98 9.29 -5.20
N ARG A 200 16.18 9.76 -5.63
CA ARG A 200 16.48 9.96 -7.04
C ARG A 200 16.44 8.63 -7.79
N LEU A 201 15.85 8.64 -8.97
CA LEU A 201 15.81 7.47 -9.84
C LEU A 201 16.90 7.54 -10.91
N ILE A 202 17.50 6.39 -11.20
CA ILE A 202 18.38 6.14 -12.35
C ILE A 202 17.81 4.97 -13.17
N ALA A 203 18.44 4.69 -14.31
CA ALA A 203 17.96 3.63 -15.22
C ALA A 203 17.86 2.24 -14.58
N THR A 204 18.67 1.97 -13.56
CA THR A 204 18.68 0.69 -12.81
C THR A 204 17.81 0.70 -11.54
N SER A 205 17.18 1.83 -11.23
CA SER A 205 16.29 1.91 -10.05
C SER A 205 15.06 1.04 -10.22
N ALA A 206 14.74 0.27 -9.19
CA ALA A 206 13.57 -0.59 -9.15
C ALA A 206 12.58 -0.10 -8.09
N VAL A 207 11.32 0.05 -8.50
CA VAL A 207 10.19 0.27 -7.59
C VAL A 207 9.59 -1.10 -7.26
N ARG A 208 9.45 -1.43 -5.99
CA ARG A 208 8.89 -2.70 -5.53
C ARG A 208 7.81 -2.44 -4.49
N CYS A 209 6.79 -3.30 -4.44
CA CYS A 209 5.76 -3.27 -3.40
C CYS A 209 5.98 -4.35 -2.34
N VAL A 210 5.61 -4.01 -1.12
CA VAL A 210 5.41 -4.97 -0.02
C VAL A 210 4.10 -4.57 0.66
N GLY A 211 3.01 -5.26 0.33
CA GLY A 211 1.66 -4.83 0.69
C GLY A 211 1.29 -3.52 -0.02
N ASN A 212 0.77 -2.55 0.72
CA ASN A 212 0.46 -1.19 0.23
C ASN A 212 1.61 -0.19 0.41
N THR A 213 2.84 -0.66 0.62
CA THR A 213 4.02 0.17 0.77
C THR A 213 4.97 -0.01 -0.39
N LEU A 214 5.73 1.05 -0.74
CA LEU A 214 6.80 0.98 -1.72
C LEU A 214 8.13 0.73 -1.02
N LEU A 215 8.92 -0.18 -1.56
CA LEU A 215 10.32 -0.39 -1.19
C LEU A 215 11.20 0.21 -2.29
N LEU A 216 11.96 1.26 -1.93
CA LEU A 216 12.88 1.98 -2.79
C LEU A 216 14.24 2.03 -2.12
N GLN A 217 15.28 1.56 -2.77
CA GLN A 217 16.67 1.61 -2.27
C GLN A 217 16.81 1.19 -0.79
N GLY A 218 16.04 0.14 -0.37
CA GLY A 218 16.04 -0.37 0.99
C GLY A 218 15.14 0.38 1.99
N ARG A 219 14.56 1.52 1.61
CA ARG A 219 13.60 2.27 2.44
C ARG A 219 12.17 1.92 2.07
N THR A 220 11.29 1.89 3.08
CA THR A 220 9.86 1.61 2.93
C THR A 220 9.06 2.89 3.06
N TYR A 221 8.17 3.15 2.10
CA TYR A 221 7.31 4.33 2.05
C TYR A 221 5.85 3.92 2.03
N SER A 222 5.04 4.65 2.78
CA SER A 222 3.58 4.54 2.76
C SER A 222 2.96 5.65 1.91
N PRO A 223 1.72 5.48 1.40
CA PRO A 223 1.00 6.56 0.72
C PRO A 223 0.84 7.80 1.64
N PRO A 224 0.73 9.01 1.09
CA PRO A 224 0.72 9.34 -0.33
C PRO A 224 2.11 9.23 -0.97
N PHE A 225 2.17 8.64 -2.18
CA PHE A 225 3.41 8.58 -2.96
C PHE A 225 3.56 9.84 -3.80
N VAL A 226 4.75 10.40 -3.78
CA VAL A 226 5.08 11.63 -4.50
C VAL A 226 6.14 11.34 -5.55
N VAL A 227 5.81 11.58 -6.82
CA VAL A 227 6.76 11.55 -7.94
C VAL A 227 7.08 12.98 -8.28
N ALA A 228 8.35 13.37 -8.16
CA ALA A 228 8.88 14.66 -8.53
C ALA A 228 9.69 14.54 -9.81
N ALA A 229 9.52 15.46 -10.76
CA ALA A 229 10.28 15.43 -12.01
C ALA A 229 10.62 16.85 -12.49
N ILE A 230 11.83 17.01 -13.00
CA ILE A 230 12.23 18.19 -13.76
C ILE A 230 11.97 17.87 -15.22
N ALA A 231 10.93 18.50 -15.77
CA ALA A 231 10.45 18.27 -17.13
C ALA A 231 9.50 19.39 -17.56
N ASP A 232 9.25 19.50 -18.86
CA ASP A 232 8.15 20.31 -19.37
C ASP A 232 6.79 19.74 -18.93
N ALA A 233 6.01 20.54 -18.19
CA ALA A 233 4.74 20.12 -17.62
C ALA A 233 3.70 19.74 -18.69
N SER A 234 3.75 20.37 -19.87
CA SER A 234 2.82 20.07 -20.96
C SER A 234 3.16 18.72 -21.61
N ALA A 235 4.45 18.43 -21.79
CA ALA A 235 4.93 17.14 -22.26
C ALA A 235 4.57 16.01 -21.31
N VAL A 236 4.76 16.21 -19.99
CA VAL A 236 4.37 15.23 -18.98
C VAL A 236 2.86 14.94 -19.04
N ARG A 237 2.02 15.98 -19.07
CA ARG A 237 0.55 15.78 -19.19
C ARG A 237 0.18 15.05 -20.47
N ALA A 238 0.82 15.36 -21.58
CA ALA A 238 0.58 14.67 -22.84
C ALA A 238 0.94 13.18 -22.76
N GLN A 239 2.09 12.83 -22.18
CA GLN A 239 2.51 11.44 -22.02
C GLN A 239 1.63 10.67 -21.03
N LEU A 240 1.21 11.30 -19.92
CA LEU A 240 0.24 10.71 -19.00
C LEU A 240 -1.09 10.41 -19.70
N ALA A 241 -1.56 11.31 -20.56
CA ALA A 241 -2.84 11.16 -21.27
C ALA A 241 -2.83 10.05 -22.33
N VAL A 242 -1.68 9.77 -22.96
CA VAL A 242 -1.56 8.73 -24.00
C VAL A 242 -1.10 7.37 -23.47
N SER A 243 -0.67 7.29 -22.21
CA SER A 243 -0.19 6.04 -21.60
C SER A 243 -1.36 5.09 -21.31
N PRO A 244 -1.39 3.88 -21.92
CA PRO A 244 -2.45 2.92 -21.65
C PRO A 244 -2.50 2.46 -20.18
N GLN A 245 -1.34 2.36 -19.53
CA GLN A 245 -1.24 1.95 -18.13
C GLN A 245 -1.78 3.04 -17.19
N VAL A 246 -1.49 4.31 -17.47
CA VAL A 246 -2.06 5.44 -16.73
C VAL A 246 -3.57 5.53 -16.95
N ALA A 247 -4.06 5.21 -18.16
CA ALA A 247 -5.51 5.17 -18.42
C ALA A 247 -6.23 4.09 -17.60
N VAL A 248 -5.61 2.91 -17.39
CA VAL A 248 -6.16 1.87 -16.50
C VAL A 248 -6.18 2.36 -15.05
N PHE A 249 -5.08 2.98 -14.60
CA PHE A 249 -5.03 3.57 -13.26
C PHE A 249 -6.10 4.67 -13.08
N GLN A 250 -6.29 5.52 -14.08
CA GLN A 250 -7.32 6.57 -14.04
C GLN A 250 -8.74 6.01 -13.91
N GLN A 251 -9.03 4.87 -14.52
CA GLN A 251 -10.31 4.18 -14.32
C GLN A 251 -10.49 3.74 -12.85
N ALA A 252 -9.42 3.28 -12.20
CA ALA A 252 -9.46 2.94 -10.77
C ALA A 252 -9.65 4.19 -9.89
N VAL A 253 -9.00 5.31 -10.24
CA VAL A 253 -9.21 6.62 -9.58
C VAL A 253 -10.68 7.01 -9.63
N ASP A 254 -11.28 6.96 -10.82
CA ASP A 254 -12.69 7.35 -11.05
C ASP A 254 -13.69 6.39 -10.37
N ALA A 255 -13.38 5.09 -10.37
CA ALA A 255 -14.29 4.07 -9.82
C ALA A 255 -14.22 3.97 -8.30
N PHE A 256 -13.05 4.14 -7.69
CA PHE A 256 -12.81 3.81 -6.29
C PHE A 256 -12.41 5.02 -5.43
N GLY A 257 -12.12 6.17 -6.05
CA GLY A 257 -11.80 7.41 -5.34
C GLY A 257 -10.34 7.51 -4.88
N LEU A 258 -9.42 6.82 -5.56
CA LEU A 258 -7.99 7.03 -5.38
C LEU A 258 -7.61 8.48 -5.72
N THR A 259 -6.54 8.98 -5.12
CA THR A 259 -6.05 10.31 -5.44
C THR A 259 -4.99 10.26 -6.53
N PHE A 260 -5.16 11.07 -7.57
CA PHE A 260 -4.17 11.30 -8.60
C PHE A 260 -4.13 12.79 -8.95
N THR A 261 -3.06 13.48 -8.61
CA THR A 261 -2.91 14.91 -8.89
C THR A 261 -1.58 15.21 -9.55
N VAL A 262 -1.61 16.11 -10.54
CA VAL A 262 -0.41 16.61 -11.26
C VAL A 262 -0.33 18.11 -11.07
N ARG A 263 0.70 18.58 -10.38
CA ARG A 263 0.94 20.00 -10.08
C ARG A 263 2.24 20.46 -10.70
N GLU A 264 2.16 21.51 -11.49
CA GLU A 264 3.33 22.20 -12.01
C GLU A 264 3.99 23.03 -10.91
N ARG A 265 5.32 23.08 -10.95
CA ARG A 265 6.15 23.85 -10.04
C ARG A 265 7.22 24.63 -10.82
N PRO A 266 7.44 25.91 -10.47
CA PRO A 266 8.51 26.70 -11.11
C PRO A 266 9.90 26.22 -10.71
N ALA A 267 10.03 25.55 -9.57
CA ALA A 267 11.23 24.90 -9.10
C ALA A 267 10.90 23.58 -8.42
N VAL A 268 11.57 22.53 -8.84
CA VAL A 268 11.59 21.20 -8.25
C VAL A 268 13.04 20.89 -7.93
N ASP A 269 13.33 20.52 -6.70
CA ASP A 269 14.65 20.10 -6.26
C ASP A 269 14.71 18.57 -6.21
N LEU A 270 15.64 18.00 -6.95
CA LEU A 270 15.89 16.56 -6.95
C LEU A 270 17.26 16.29 -6.31
N PRO A 271 17.38 15.37 -5.36
CA PRO A 271 18.67 14.99 -4.77
C PRO A 271 19.57 14.33 -5.82
N ALA A 272 20.85 14.21 -5.51
CA ALA A 272 21.71 13.27 -6.21
C ALA A 272 21.25 11.82 -5.92
N TYR A 273 21.55 10.90 -6.83
CA TYR A 273 21.38 9.49 -6.55
C TYR A 273 22.43 9.06 -5.51
N ASP A 274 21.98 8.40 -4.46
CA ASP A 274 22.80 7.95 -3.32
C ASP A 274 22.82 6.43 -3.14
N GLY A 275 22.16 5.69 -4.05
CA GLY A 275 22.11 4.24 -4.02
C GLY A 275 23.37 3.58 -4.62
N PRO A 276 23.44 2.22 -4.59
CA PRO A 276 24.57 1.48 -5.12
C PRO A 276 24.67 1.63 -6.64
N LEU A 277 25.90 1.81 -7.13
CA LEU A 277 26.22 1.90 -8.56
C LEU A 277 26.85 0.62 -9.10
N ASP A 278 27.22 -0.31 -8.22
CA ASP A 278 27.88 -1.56 -8.60
C ASP A 278 26.93 -2.44 -9.43
N LEU A 279 27.45 -2.94 -10.56
CA LEU A 279 26.76 -3.89 -11.39
C LEU A 279 27.14 -5.31 -10.91
N GLU A 280 26.18 -6.06 -10.42
CA GLU A 280 26.42 -7.41 -9.90
C GLU A 280 26.57 -8.45 -11.01
N TYR A 281 25.86 -8.28 -12.12
CA TYR A 281 25.78 -9.25 -13.21
C TYR A 281 26.23 -8.71 -14.58
N ALA A 282 26.77 -7.50 -14.61
CA ALA A 282 27.27 -6.86 -15.82
C ALA A 282 28.62 -6.20 -15.56
N SER A 283 29.47 -6.15 -16.57
CA SER A 283 30.74 -5.42 -16.56
C SER A 283 30.80 -4.44 -17.73
N ALA A 284 31.55 -3.37 -17.55
CA ALA A 284 31.89 -2.48 -18.68
C ALA A 284 32.74 -3.28 -19.68
N GLY A 285 32.35 -3.24 -20.97
CA GLY A 285 33.05 -3.90 -22.06
C GLY A 285 34.30 -3.14 -22.50
#